data_e799198eea14f608316c60b7d679bb68
#
_entry.id   e799198eea14f608316c60b7d679bb68
#
_cell.length_a   1.000
_cell.length_b   1.000
_cell.length_c   1.000
_cell.angle_alpha   90.00
_cell.angle_beta   90.00
_cell.angle_gamma   90.00
#
_symmetry.space_group_name_H-M   'P 1'
#
loop_
_entity.id
_entity.type
_entity.pdbx_description
1 polymer ?
#
loop_
_entity_poly.entity_id
_entity_poly.type
_entity_poly.pdbx_seq_one_letter_code
_entity_poly.pdbx_strand_id
1 'polypeptide(L)'
;EYVRTDAETLEKYKTDEETDHRYHHLPEVVVWPGSTEEVAAVMKIANQYNVPVTPRSAGTSVSCGAIPVYGGIVLLLERMDKIEELNTEGMYMVVEAGARTVEIQEKANAAGFLYAGDPCSADSCLIGGNIATNAGGNKAVRYGTTRDQVYAIEAVTPTGDIVNVGARLKKKSTGYCLEQLIMGSEGT
;
A
#
# COMPACT_ATOMS: atom_id res chain seq x y z
N GLU A 1 11.36 -16.35 10.30
CA GLU A 1 12.14 -15.18 9.88
C GLU A 1 11.22 -14.00 9.57
N TYR A 2 10.11 -14.23 8.86
CA TYR A 2 9.14 -13.19 8.46
C TYR A 2 7.92 -13.07 9.37
N VAL A 3 7.95 -13.64 10.55
CA VAL A 3 6.98 -13.49 11.63
C VAL A 3 7.75 -13.22 12.91
N ARG A 4 7.49 -12.12 13.57
CA ARG A 4 8.24 -11.68 14.75
C ARG A 4 7.31 -11.26 15.87
N THR A 5 7.68 -11.67 17.08
CA THR A 5 6.97 -11.35 18.34
C THR A 5 7.92 -10.81 19.41
N ASP A 6 9.19 -10.58 19.07
CA ASP A 6 10.19 -10.06 19.99
C ASP A 6 9.93 -8.56 20.27
N ALA A 7 10.20 -8.15 21.51
CA ALA A 7 9.89 -6.81 21.99
C ALA A 7 10.55 -5.68 21.17
N GLU A 8 11.76 -5.91 20.65
CA GLU A 8 12.47 -4.92 19.85
C GLU A 8 11.73 -4.65 18.54
N THR A 9 11.28 -5.71 17.86
CA THR A 9 10.49 -5.60 16.63
C THR A 9 9.14 -4.93 16.90
N LEU A 10 8.40 -5.36 17.92
CA LEU A 10 7.08 -4.80 18.25
C LEU A 10 7.19 -3.30 18.56
N GLU A 11 8.20 -2.90 19.31
CA GLU A 11 8.44 -1.51 19.69
C GLU A 11 8.69 -0.60 18.47
N LYS A 12 9.32 -1.11 17.42
CA LYS A 12 9.57 -0.38 16.17
C LYS A 12 8.28 -0.06 15.40
N TYR A 13 7.27 -0.92 15.49
CA TYR A 13 6.03 -0.79 14.71
C TYR A 13 4.82 -0.30 15.51
N LYS A 14 5.03 0.26 16.70
CA LYS A 14 3.98 0.81 17.55
C LYS A 14 3.46 2.19 17.11
N THR A 15 4.17 2.86 16.20
CA THR A 15 3.87 4.23 15.75
C THR A 15 4.13 4.36 14.23
N ASP A 16 3.66 5.45 13.63
CA ASP A 16 4.04 5.94 12.30
C ASP A 16 4.80 7.28 12.42
N GLU A 17 4.61 8.23 11.53
CA GLU A 17 5.21 9.58 11.65
C GLU A 17 4.50 10.48 12.68
N GLU A 18 3.39 10.02 13.28
CA GLU A 18 2.76 10.73 14.38
C GLU A 18 3.63 10.60 15.64
N THR A 19 3.96 11.73 16.26
CA THR A 19 4.89 11.80 17.39
C THR A 19 4.23 11.82 18.76
N ASP A 20 2.91 11.98 18.81
CA ASP A 20 2.17 12.01 20.08
C ASP A 20 2.06 10.60 20.68
N HIS A 21 2.70 10.41 21.82
CA HIS A 21 2.75 9.12 22.52
C HIS A 21 1.37 8.53 22.88
N ARG A 22 0.31 9.36 22.91
CA ARG A 22 -1.07 8.88 23.15
C ARG A 22 -1.59 7.95 22.06
N TYR A 23 -1.00 8.02 20.86
CA TYR A 23 -1.37 7.19 19.72
C TYR A 23 -0.44 5.99 19.51
N HIS A 24 0.55 5.79 20.38
CA HIS A 24 1.45 4.64 20.27
C HIS A 24 0.79 3.38 20.81
N HIS A 25 0.67 2.34 19.98
CA HIS A 25 0.10 1.05 20.35
C HIS A 25 0.98 -0.10 19.85
N LEU A 26 1.28 -1.04 20.74
CA LEU A 26 2.08 -2.22 20.40
C LEU A 26 1.23 -3.25 19.64
N PRO A 27 1.70 -3.80 18.52
CA PRO A 27 1.13 -5.02 17.95
C PRO A 27 1.51 -6.24 18.80
N GLU A 28 0.82 -7.37 18.63
CA GLU A 28 1.23 -8.65 19.21
C GLU A 28 2.18 -9.42 18.28
N VAL A 29 2.07 -9.19 16.98
CA VAL A 29 2.92 -9.83 15.98
C VAL A 29 3.12 -8.93 14.76
N VAL A 30 4.29 -9.03 14.16
CA VAL A 30 4.63 -8.35 12.89
C VAL A 30 4.92 -9.42 11.84
N VAL A 31 4.31 -9.28 10.66
CA VAL A 31 4.37 -10.26 9.58
C VAL A 31 4.80 -9.59 8.27
N TRP A 32 5.72 -10.20 7.53
CA TRP A 32 6.21 -9.74 6.22
C TRP A 32 5.85 -10.76 5.13
N PRO A 33 4.65 -10.74 4.56
CA PRO A 33 4.31 -11.58 3.41
C PRO A 33 5.15 -11.19 2.18
N GLY A 34 5.44 -12.17 1.35
CA GLY A 34 6.21 -11.99 0.11
C GLY A 34 5.39 -12.22 -1.16
N SER A 35 4.07 -12.49 -1.02
CA SER A 35 3.15 -12.63 -2.14
C SER A 35 1.70 -12.33 -1.73
N THR A 36 0.85 -12.10 -2.73
CA THR A 36 -0.59 -11.89 -2.53
C THR A 36 -1.26 -13.08 -1.83
N GLU A 37 -0.82 -14.32 -2.13
CA GLU A 37 -1.34 -15.53 -1.51
C GLU A 37 -0.96 -15.62 -0.02
N GLU A 38 0.25 -15.20 0.34
CA GLU A 38 0.67 -15.12 1.75
C GLU A 38 -0.14 -14.06 2.50
N VAL A 39 -0.41 -12.91 1.89
CA VAL A 39 -1.33 -11.90 2.46
C VAL A 39 -2.72 -12.50 2.68
N ALA A 40 -3.27 -13.17 1.66
CA ALA A 40 -4.58 -13.82 1.74
C ALA A 40 -4.63 -14.88 2.85
N ALA A 41 -3.56 -15.65 3.03
CA ALA A 41 -3.46 -16.66 4.09
C ALA A 41 -3.46 -16.02 5.49
N VAL A 42 -2.70 -14.93 5.68
CA VAL A 42 -2.69 -14.16 6.95
C VAL A 42 -4.09 -13.62 7.24
N MET A 43 -4.76 -13.00 6.25
CA MET A 43 -6.12 -12.45 6.43
C MET A 43 -7.14 -13.53 6.79
N LYS A 44 -7.08 -14.72 6.17
CA LYS A 44 -7.96 -15.85 6.51
C LYS A 44 -7.78 -16.32 7.96
N ILE A 45 -6.52 -16.43 8.40
CA ILE A 45 -6.19 -16.80 9.80
C ILE A 45 -6.71 -15.71 10.75
N ALA A 46 -6.42 -14.45 10.47
CA ALA A 46 -6.86 -13.33 11.29
C ALA A 46 -8.40 -13.29 11.42
N ASN A 47 -9.11 -13.51 10.32
CA ASN A 47 -10.57 -13.57 10.29
C ASN A 47 -11.13 -14.76 11.10
N GLN A 48 -10.52 -15.93 10.94
CA GLN A 48 -10.93 -17.14 11.68
C GLN A 48 -10.84 -16.96 13.20
N TYR A 49 -9.84 -16.22 13.68
CA TYR A 49 -9.59 -16.02 15.11
C TYR A 49 -10.00 -14.63 15.61
N ASN A 50 -10.63 -13.80 14.78
CA ASN A 50 -11.01 -12.42 15.08
C ASN A 50 -9.83 -11.57 15.59
N VAL A 51 -8.67 -11.71 14.95
CA VAL A 51 -7.47 -10.94 15.29
C VAL A 51 -7.44 -9.68 14.41
N PRO A 52 -7.29 -8.47 14.98
CA PRO A 52 -7.14 -7.24 14.21
C PRO A 52 -5.90 -7.27 13.32
N VAL A 53 -5.99 -6.71 12.11
CA VAL A 53 -4.86 -6.55 11.19
C VAL A 53 -4.73 -5.08 10.82
N THR A 54 -3.52 -4.56 10.97
CA THR A 54 -3.15 -3.22 10.52
C THR A 54 -2.19 -3.38 9.34
N PRO A 55 -2.63 -3.15 8.09
CA PRO A 55 -1.73 -3.14 6.95
C PRO A 55 -0.81 -1.93 7.03
N ARG A 56 0.46 -2.14 6.73
CA ARG A 56 1.47 -1.09 6.79
C ARG A 56 2.41 -1.17 5.60
N SER A 57 2.60 -0.04 4.96
CA SER A 57 3.67 0.23 4.01
C SER A 57 4.90 0.78 4.76
N ALA A 58 5.47 1.89 4.34
CA ALA A 58 6.60 2.52 5.01
C ALA A 58 6.26 3.20 6.35
N GLY A 59 4.97 3.40 6.66
CA GLY A 59 4.54 4.08 7.88
C GLY A 59 4.77 5.60 7.87
N THR A 60 4.78 6.22 6.70
CA THR A 60 4.95 7.66 6.50
C THR A 60 3.64 8.46 6.67
N SER A 61 2.60 7.84 7.19
CA SER A 61 1.34 8.52 7.54
C SER A 61 1.53 9.43 8.75
N VAL A 62 0.82 10.56 8.74
CA VAL A 62 0.72 11.50 9.87
C VAL A 62 -0.68 11.50 10.50
N SER A 63 -1.52 10.52 10.12
CA SER A 63 -2.91 10.41 10.58
C SER A 63 -3.19 9.09 11.32
N CYS A 64 -2.18 8.45 11.86
CA CYS A 64 -2.25 7.20 12.63
C CYS A 64 -2.76 5.97 11.86
N GLY A 65 -2.84 6.04 10.52
CA GLY A 65 -3.39 4.96 9.70
C GLY A 65 -2.58 3.65 9.72
N ALA A 66 -1.32 3.71 10.13
CA ALA A 66 -0.43 2.56 10.23
C ALA A 66 -0.17 2.10 11.68
N ILE A 67 -0.92 2.63 12.66
CA ILE A 67 -0.78 2.31 14.07
C ILE A 67 -1.77 1.22 14.47
N PRO A 68 -1.33 0.11 15.10
CA PRO A 68 -2.20 -0.99 15.49
C PRO A 68 -3.00 -0.68 16.76
N VAL A 69 -3.97 0.23 16.67
CA VAL A 69 -4.74 0.74 17.84
C VAL A 69 -5.51 -0.34 18.61
N TYR A 70 -5.75 -1.49 17.99
CA TYR A 70 -6.38 -2.65 18.61
C TYR A 70 -5.39 -3.81 18.84
N GLY A 71 -4.07 -3.56 18.75
CA GLY A 71 -3.06 -4.62 18.81
C GLY A 71 -3.10 -5.52 17.57
N GLY A 72 -2.99 -6.82 17.77
CA GLY A 72 -3.08 -7.82 16.71
C GLY A 72 -1.86 -7.84 15.78
N ILE A 73 -2.12 -7.99 14.49
CA ILE A 73 -1.10 -8.19 13.46
C ILE A 73 -0.78 -6.87 12.77
N VAL A 74 0.50 -6.47 12.75
CA VAL A 74 0.99 -5.51 11.74
C VAL A 74 1.47 -6.30 10.53
N LEU A 75 0.87 -6.04 9.36
CA LEU A 75 1.16 -6.71 8.11
C LEU A 75 1.95 -5.78 7.19
N LEU A 76 3.23 -6.08 6.99
CA LEU A 76 4.20 -5.25 6.26
C LEU A 76 4.38 -5.73 4.83
N LEU A 77 4.17 -4.85 3.85
CA LEU A 77 4.24 -5.18 2.42
C LEU A 77 5.63 -4.91 1.80
N GLU A 78 6.62 -4.61 2.60
CA GLU A 78 7.97 -4.20 2.15
C GLU A 78 8.70 -5.25 1.30
N ARG A 79 8.35 -6.55 1.40
CA ARG A 79 8.94 -7.63 0.59
C ARG A 79 8.34 -7.75 -0.80
N MET A 80 7.19 -7.15 -1.03
CA MET A 80 6.49 -7.12 -2.31
C MET A 80 6.87 -5.83 -3.04
N ASP A 81 8.13 -5.70 -3.44
CA ASP A 81 8.76 -4.45 -3.87
C ASP A 81 9.09 -4.39 -5.37
N LYS A 82 8.70 -5.41 -6.14
CA LYS A 82 9.09 -5.51 -7.55
C LYS A 82 8.34 -4.52 -8.45
N ILE A 83 9.05 -4.01 -9.44
CA ILE A 83 8.47 -3.42 -10.64
C ILE A 83 8.47 -4.50 -11.72
N GLU A 84 7.34 -5.18 -11.87
CA GLU A 84 7.21 -6.41 -12.68
C GLU A 84 7.22 -6.12 -14.19
N GLU A 85 6.52 -5.07 -14.60
CA GLU A 85 6.36 -4.73 -16.02
C GLU A 85 6.47 -3.21 -16.23
N LEU A 86 7.15 -2.80 -17.30
CA LEU A 86 7.03 -1.47 -17.88
C LEU A 86 6.59 -1.63 -19.33
N ASN A 87 5.35 -1.28 -19.63
CA ASN A 87 4.78 -1.34 -20.96
C ASN A 87 4.72 0.06 -21.57
N THR A 88 5.64 0.33 -22.49
CA THR A 88 5.76 1.66 -23.12
C THR A 88 4.71 1.92 -24.17
N GLU A 89 4.17 0.88 -24.82
CA GLU A 89 3.08 1.00 -25.80
C GLU A 89 1.75 1.28 -25.12
N GLY A 90 1.45 0.56 -24.04
CA GLY A 90 0.25 0.75 -23.20
C GLY A 90 0.36 1.89 -22.22
N MET A 91 1.55 2.47 -22.03
CA MET A 91 1.85 3.55 -21.08
C MET A 91 1.42 3.21 -19.65
N TYR A 92 1.79 2.01 -19.16
CA TYR A 92 1.55 1.60 -17.78
C TYR A 92 2.73 0.82 -17.20
N MET A 93 2.80 0.76 -15.88
CA MET A 93 3.65 -0.17 -15.13
C MET A 93 2.80 -1.09 -14.26
N VAL A 94 3.28 -2.32 -14.06
CA VAL A 94 2.79 -3.23 -13.03
C VAL A 94 3.83 -3.26 -11.92
N VAL A 95 3.38 -2.96 -10.72
CA VAL A 95 4.25 -2.85 -9.55
C VAL A 95 3.60 -3.50 -8.34
N GLU A 96 4.40 -4.12 -7.49
CA GLU A 96 3.96 -4.65 -6.20
C GLU A 96 3.73 -3.49 -5.19
N ALA A 97 2.90 -3.72 -4.18
CA ALA A 97 2.47 -2.69 -3.21
C ALA A 97 3.61 -2.10 -2.37
N GLY A 98 4.71 -2.84 -2.18
CA GLY A 98 5.92 -2.43 -1.49
C GLY A 98 6.94 -1.69 -2.36
N ALA A 99 6.67 -1.48 -3.66
CA ALA A 99 7.58 -0.74 -4.52
C ALA A 99 7.68 0.73 -4.08
N ARG A 100 8.91 1.26 -4.05
CA ARG A 100 9.15 2.65 -3.65
C ARG A 100 8.71 3.62 -4.74
N THR A 101 8.04 4.68 -4.34
CA THR A 101 7.52 5.69 -5.27
C THR A 101 8.63 6.33 -6.11
N VAL A 102 9.77 6.63 -5.51
CA VAL A 102 10.92 7.20 -6.22
C VAL A 102 11.45 6.26 -7.30
N GLU A 103 11.51 4.96 -7.06
CA GLU A 103 11.98 3.97 -8.04
C GLU A 103 11.03 3.84 -9.23
N ILE A 104 9.72 3.94 -8.97
CA ILE A 104 8.69 4.00 -10.02
C ILE A 104 8.89 5.25 -10.88
N GLN A 105 9.12 6.42 -10.26
CA GLN A 105 9.39 7.68 -10.96
C GLN A 105 10.67 7.59 -11.81
N GLU A 106 11.76 7.08 -11.25
CA GLU A 106 13.05 6.92 -11.94
C GLU A 106 12.92 5.99 -13.14
N LYS A 107 12.24 4.85 -12.98
CA LYS A 107 12.03 3.89 -14.07
C LYS A 107 11.15 4.47 -15.19
N ALA A 108 10.11 5.22 -14.85
CA ALA A 108 9.28 5.93 -15.83
C ALA A 108 10.11 6.98 -16.58
N ASN A 109 10.85 7.82 -15.85
CA ASN A 109 11.68 8.87 -16.44
C ASN A 109 12.77 8.31 -17.37
N ALA A 110 13.42 7.22 -16.98
CA ALA A 110 14.42 6.55 -17.81
C ALA A 110 13.85 6.04 -19.14
N ALA A 111 12.56 5.73 -19.18
CA ALA A 111 11.84 5.31 -20.39
C ALA A 111 11.19 6.49 -21.15
N GLY A 112 11.40 7.74 -20.73
CA GLY A 112 10.82 8.94 -21.35
C GLY A 112 9.36 9.23 -20.97
N PHE A 113 8.88 8.64 -19.85
CA PHE A 113 7.53 8.84 -19.35
C PHE A 113 7.55 9.55 -17.97
N LEU A 114 6.40 10.05 -17.57
CA LEU A 114 6.20 10.67 -16.26
C LEU A 114 5.19 9.84 -15.45
N TYR A 115 5.62 9.31 -14.29
CA TYR A 115 4.70 8.97 -13.21
C TYR A 115 4.50 10.23 -12.35
N ALA A 116 3.31 10.80 -12.35
CA ALA A 116 3.06 12.12 -11.76
C ALA A 116 2.76 12.08 -10.25
N GLY A 117 2.60 10.91 -9.64
CA GLY A 117 2.47 10.75 -8.18
C GLY A 117 3.74 11.30 -7.49
N ASP A 118 3.57 12.32 -6.63
CA ASP A 118 4.70 13.07 -6.06
C ASP A 118 4.39 13.51 -4.61
N PRO A 119 4.08 12.56 -3.70
CA PRO A 119 3.84 12.89 -2.30
C PRO A 119 5.11 13.44 -1.65
N CYS A 120 4.97 14.25 -0.59
CA CYS A 120 6.11 14.82 0.13
C CYS A 120 7.11 13.76 0.64
N SER A 121 6.62 12.55 0.89
CA SER A 121 7.41 11.38 1.33
C SER A 121 7.89 10.49 0.17
N ALA A 122 7.94 10.97 -1.09
CA ALA A 122 8.24 10.16 -2.27
C ALA A 122 9.53 9.32 -2.14
N ASP A 123 10.55 9.84 -1.45
CA ASP A 123 11.84 9.17 -1.24
C ASP A 123 11.73 7.93 -0.32
N SER A 124 10.71 7.85 0.52
CA SER A 124 10.56 6.80 1.55
C SER A 124 9.26 6.01 1.44
N CYS A 125 8.20 6.60 0.90
CA CYS A 125 6.89 5.94 0.84
C CYS A 125 6.83 4.83 -0.22
N LEU A 126 5.92 3.87 0.02
CA LEU A 126 5.63 2.76 -0.86
C LEU A 126 4.29 2.99 -1.57
N ILE A 127 4.17 2.48 -2.79
CA ILE A 127 3.00 2.73 -3.64
C ILE A 127 1.68 2.24 -3.04
N GLY A 128 1.69 1.13 -2.30
CA GLY A 128 0.50 0.63 -1.61
C GLY A 128 -0.04 1.61 -0.58
N GLY A 129 0.83 2.30 0.17
CA GLY A 129 0.45 3.37 1.09
C GLY A 129 -0.13 4.58 0.36
N ASN A 130 0.48 4.96 -0.78
CA ASN A 130 -0.03 6.07 -1.59
C ASN A 130 -1.43 5.78 -2.14
N ILE A 131 -1.70 4.53 -2.53
CA ILE A 131 -3.02 4.07 -2.96
C ILE A 131 -4.01 4.13 -1.79
N ALA A 132 -3.63 3.57 -0.64
CA ALA A 132 -4.47 3.51 0.55
C ALA A 132 -4.93 4.90 1.02
N THR A 133 -4.04 5.88 1.02
CA THR A 133 -4.34 7.26 1.45
C THR A 133 -4.79 8.18 0.30
N ASN A 134 -4.77 7.68 -0.94
CA ASN A 134 -4.91 8.50 -2.15
C ASN A 134 -3.98 9.72 -2.11
N ALA A 135 -2.70 9.47 -1.89
CA ALA A 135 -1.69 10.50 -1.66
C ALA A 135 -1.66 11.54 -2.78
N GLY A 136 -1.65 12.80 -2.40
CA GLY A 136 -1.42 13.94 -3.27
C GLY A 136 0.05 14.38 -3.20
N GLY A 137 0.35 15.51 -3.83
CA GLY A 137 1.69 16.11 -3.82
C GLY A 137 1.74 17.37 -4.67
N ASN A 138 2.95 17.88 -4.89
CA ASN A 138 3.15 19.17 -5.59
C ASN A 138 2.59 19.20 -7.01
N LYS A 139 2.51 18.06 -7.68
CA LYS A 139 2.01 17.95 -9.05
C LYS A 139 0.49 17.68 -9.11
N ALA A 140 -0.18 17.47 -7.96
CA ALA A 140 -1.57 17.02 -7.92
C ALA A 140 -2.57 18.00 -8.54
N VAL A 141 -2.34 19.30 -8.45
CA VAL A 141 -3.21 20.32 -9.07
C VAL A 141 -3.29 20.15 -10.58
N ARG A 142 -2.21 19.72 -11.23
CA ARG A 142 -2.15 19.53 -12.67
C ARG A 142 -2.50 18.12 -13.12
N TYR A 143 -2.03 17.12 -12.40
CA TYR A 143 -2.04 15.72 -12.85
C TYR A 143 -2.96 14.83 -12.02
N GLY A 144 -3.62 15.39 -11.00
CA GLY A 144 -4.42 14.61 -10.06
C GLY A 144 -3.59 13.96 -8.95
N THR A 145 -4.27 13.20 -8.11
CA THR A 145 -3.69 12.44 -7.00
C THR A 145 -3.27 11.03 -7.46
N THR A 146 -2.90 10.16 -6.53
CA THR A 146 -2.57 8.75 -6.83
C THR A 146 -3.70 8.06 -7.58
N ARG A 147 -4.94 8.32 -7.22
CA ARG A 147 -6.17 7.81 -7.86
C ARG A 147 -6.20 8.04 -9.38
N ASP A 148 -5.70 9.16 -9.85
CA ASP A 148 -5.72 9.53 -11.26
C ASP A 148 -4.62 8.83 -12.06
N GLN A 149 -3.64 8.22 -11.37
CA GLN A 149 -2.51 7.51 -11.96
C GLN A 149 -2.71 5.99 -11.99
N VAL A 150 -3.65 5.45 -11.21
CA VAL A 150 -3.84 4.00 -11.05
C VAL A 150 -4.99 3.50 -11.92
N TYR A 151 -4.74 2.45 -12.69
CA TYR A 151 -5.71 1.90 -13.66
C TYR A 151 -6.35 0.61 -13.18
N ALA A 152 -5.63 -0.19 -12.44
CA ALA A 152 -6.09 -1.46 -11.91
C ALA A 152 -5.39 -1.78 -10.60
N ILE A 153 -6.05 -2.56 -9.75
CA ILE A 153 -5.53 -2.99 -8.46
C ILE A 153 -5.83 -4.48 -8.28
N GLU A 154 -4.82 -5.25 -7.86
CA GLU A 154 -5.02 -6.51 -7.18
C GLU A 154 -5.04 -6.25 -5.69
N ALA A 155 -6.06 -6.70 -4.99
CA ALA A 155 -6.23 -6.49 -3.56
C ALA A 155 -6.67 -7.78 -2.85
N VAL A 156 -6.32 -7.88 -1.57
CA VAL A 156 -6.84 -8.91 -0.68
C VAL A 156 -7.90 -8.27 0.22
N THR A 157 -9.09 -8.84 0.20
CA THR A 157 -10.21 -8.38 1.03
C THR A 157 -10.00 -8.73 2.51
N PRO A 158 -10.77 -8.13 3.44
CA PRO A 158 -10.73 -8.52 4.85
C PRO A 158 -11.03 -10.02 5.08
N THR A 159 -11.78 -10.67 4.19
CA THR A 159 -12.07 -12.12 4.24
C THR A 159 -10.94 -12.99 3.69
N GLY A 160 -9.90 -12.37 3.12
CA GLY A 160 -8.76 -13.08 2.52
C GLY A 160 -9.03 -13.55 1.09
N ASP A 161 -10.00 -12.96 0.39
CA ASP A 161 -10.23 -13.22 -1.03
C ASP A 161 -9.37 -12.28 -1.87
N ILE A 162 -8.75 -12.83 -2.91
CA ILE A 162 -7.97 -12.05 -3.88
C ILE A 162 -8.91 -11.52 -4.94
N VAL A 163 -8.94 -10.22 -5.14
CA VAL A 163 -9.79 -9.55 -6.12
C VAL A 163 -8.97 -8.68 -7.07
N ASN A 164 -9.34 -8.70 -8.34
CA ASN A 164 -8.76 -7.84 -9.37
C ASN A 164 -9.83 -6.87 -9.86
N VAL A 165 -9.56 -5.57 -9.75
CA VAL A 165 -10.48 -4.49 -10.12
C VAL A 165 -9.79 -3.51 -11.07
N GLY A 166 -10.58 -2.92 -11.98
CA GLY A 166 -10.06 -2.04 -13.02
C GLY A 166 -9.54 -2.81 -14.24
N ALA A 167 -8.81 -2.11 -15.10
CA ALA A 167 -8.18 -2.66 -16.29
C ALA A 167 -6.94 -1.84 -16.66
N ARG A 168 -5.92 -2.46 -17.28
CA ARG A 168 -4.67 -1.82 -17.71
C ARG A 168 -4.88 -0.83 -18.88
N LEU A 169 -5.93 0.00 -18.78
CA LEU A 169 -6.36 0.95 -19.80
C LEU A 169 -6.70 2.29 -19.16
N LYS A 170 -6.17 3.38 -19.69
CA LYS A 170 -6.49 4.72 -19.24
C LYS A 170 -7.95 5.10 -19.49
N LYS A 171 -8.50 4.73 -20.66
CA LYS A 171 -9.89 5.03 -21.00
C LYS A 171 -10.79 3.84 -20.66
N LYS A 172 -11.63 4.02 -19.65
CA LYS A 172 -12.65 3.07 -19.21
C LYS A 172 -14.01 3.77 -19.24
N SER A 173 -14.94 3.26 -20.06
CA SER A 173 -16.27 3.84 -20.23
C SER A 173 -17.41 2.87 -19.91
N THR A 174 -17.08 1.64 -19.49
CA THR A 174 -18.05 0.58 -19.21
C THR A 174 -18.00 0.16 -17.76
N GLY A 175 -19.15 0.12 -17.11
CA GLY A 175 -19.30 -0.34 -15.72
C GLY A 175 -18.84 0.67 -14.69
N TYR A 176 -18.76 0.22 -13.44
CA TYR A 176 -18.29 1.01 -12.31
C TYR A 176 -16.76 0.98 -12.20
N CYS A 177 -16.19 2.07 -11.69
CA CYS A 177 -14.76 2.15 -11.37
C CYS A 177 -14.54 1.62 -9.96
N LEU A 178 -14.51 0.29 -9.77
CA LEU A 178 -14.38 -0.34 -8.46
C LEU A 178 -13.02 -0.08 -7.82
N GLU A 179 -11.97 0.10 -8.63
CA GLU A 179 -10.66 0.51 -8.13
C GLU A 179 -10.71 1.84 -7.38
N GLN A 180 -11.65 2.73 -7.75
CA GLN A 180 -11.83 4.01 -7.08
C GLN A 180 -12.40 3.90 -5.66
N LEU A 181 -13.06 2.78 -5.32
CA LEU A 181 -13.55 2.51 -3.97
C LEU A 181 -12.41 2.11 -3.02
N ILE A 182 -11.40 1.41 -3.55
CA ILE A 182 -10.24 0.96 -2.77
C ILE A 182 -9.28 2.12 -2.52
N MET A 183 -9.09 3.00 -3.51
CA MET A 183 -8.18 4.14 -3.39
C MET A 183 -8.70 5.18 -2.39
N GLY A 184 -7.92 5.43 -1.35
CA GLY A 184 -8.30 6.30 -0.24
C GLY A 184 -9.09 5.59 0.86
N SER A 185 -9.17 4.24 0.84
CA SER A 185 -9.82 3.44 1.88
C SER A 185 -8.98 3.29 3.16
N GLU A 186 -7.70 3.62 3.10
CA GLU A 186 -6.72 3.42 4.18
C GLU A 186 -6.61 1.96 4.68
N GLY A 187 -6.95 1.00 3.81
CA GLY A 187 -6.89 -0.43 4.10
C GLY A 187 -8.13 -0.99 4.80
N THR A 188 -9.25 -0.24 4.81
CA THR A 188 -10.54 -0.70 5.39
C THR A 188 -11.39 -1.47 4.41
#